data_5a1b029a4c39fc0d507cdf3b6b1272b3
#
_entry.id   5a1b029a4c39fc0d507cdf3b6b1272b3
#
_cell.length_a   1.000
_cell.length_b   1.000
_cell.length_c   1.000
_cell.angle_alpha   90.00
_cell.angle_beta   90.00
_cell.angle_gamma   90.00
#
_symmetry.space_group_name_H-M   'P 1'
#
loop_
_entity.id
_entity.type
_entity.pdbx_description
1 polymer ?
#
loop_
_entity_poly.entity_id
_entity_poly.type
_entity_poly.pdbx_seq_one_letter_code
_entity_poly.pdbx_strand_id
1 'polypeptide(L)'
;EPSRRQRQMCIRDSYYTTLFQQANTFSLGYNMNYDFIGQLRDYGVGFFGQYPFSKFSRFDFGATIRNVDYEIRQFDIFSFETSTNYKENLRAVVPLTSFVFDNSTNGYTGPVDGFKQYLTFQFSPDIGSNSIPFQTLKFDMRKYYKINRNYSLAARLMLGKSVGDKPQKFFLGGNSQMMIFSDTQTEGRDDSGFYAQRVLDYDNTSILEDVYFSEYVFPLRGARYRERVGENVAVANFEFRFPFVNYVDVSFPARIRFGNIFGHLFVDVGAAWDSSEEFDNSELVRNKYGLSDPKASPILTTFGIGTKIFTPFALIRIDTAWDKYPSGGYSKPQYIISFGYDW
;
A
#
# COMPACT_ATOMS: atom_id res chain seq x y z
N GLU A 1 -32.64 -2.49 -19.08
CA GLU A 1 -32.23 -3.65 -18.26
C GLU A 1 -31.27 -4.52 -19.06
N PRO A 2 -30.09 -4.85 -18.56
CA PRO A 2 -29.21 -5.79 -19.24
C PRO A 2 -29.87 -7.17 -19.27
N SER A 3 -29.86 -7.79 -20.42
CA SER A 3 -30.54 -9.07 -20.66
C SER A 3 -30.01 -10.14 -19.67
N ARG A 4 -30.88 -11.12 -19.33
CA ARG A 4 -30.53 -12.25 -18.46
C ARG A 4 -29.25 -12.98 -18.90
N ARG A 5 -28.92 -12.97 -20.19
CA ARG A 5 -27.69 -13.56 -20.76
C ARG A 5 -26.43 -12.78 -20.40
N GLN A 6 -26.49 -11.45 -20.34
CA GLN A 6 -25.34 -10.63 -19.90
C GLN A 6 -25.05 -10.78 -18.40
N ARG A 7 -26.09 -11.00 -17.58
CA ARG A 7 -25.91 -11.28 -16.15
C ARG A 7 -25.28 -12.66 -15.87
N GLN A 8 -25.52 -13.65 -16.74
CA GLN A 8 -24.88 -14.98 -16.59
C GLN A 8 -23.41 -15.00 -17.03
N MET A 9 -22.98 -14.09 -17.91
CA MET A 9 -21.56 -14.00 -18.32
C MET A 9 -20.64 -13.44 -17.21
N CYS A 10 -21.18 -12.68 -16.26
CA CYS A 10 -20.40 -12.14 -15.13
C CYS A 10 -20.23 -13.11 -13.95
N ILE A 11 -20.85 -14.29 -13.97
CA ILE A 11 -20.84 -15.29 -12.89
C ILE A 11 -20.03 -16.55 -13.27
N ARG A 12 -19.32 -16.50 -14.38
CA ARG A 12 -18.53 -17.66 -14.81
C ARG A 12 -17.20 -17.69 -14.04
N ASP A 13 -16.86 -18.87 -13.54
CA ASP A 13 -15.57 -19.16 -12.91
C ASP A 13 -14.43 -18.63 -13.77
N SER A 14 -13.57 -17.81 -13.18
CA SER A 14 -12.42 -17.23 -13.87
C SER A 14 -11.16 -17.89 -13.35
N TYR A 15 -10.42 -18.50 -14.28
CA TYR A 15 -9.11 -19.09 -14.00
C TYR A 15 -8.08 -18.41 -14.90
N TYR A 16 -6.96 -17.97 -14.31
CA TYR A 16 -5.87 -17.39 -15.10
C TYR A 16 -4.51 -17.75 -14.49
N THR A 17 -3.54 -17.82 -15.37
CA THR A 17 -2.14 -18.08 -15.03
C THR A 17 -1.34 -16.87 -15.43
N THR A 18 -0.50 -16.38 -14.54
CA THR A 18 0.40 -15.28 -14.80
C THR A 18 1.84 -15.74 -14.69
N LEU A 19 2.66 -15.29 -15.64
CA LEU A 19 4.11 -15.33 -15.54
C LEU A 19 4.57 -13.92 -15.22
N PHE A 20 5.44 -13.79 -14.23
CA PHE A 20 5.99 -12.49 -13.87
C PHE A 20 7.51 -12.57 -13.73
N GLN A 21 8.15 -11.51 -14.13
CA GLN A 21 9.56 -11.26 -13.91
C GLN A 21 9.75 -9.79 -13.64
N GLN A 22 10.41 -9.48 -12.55
CA GLN A 22 10.78 -8.13 -12.19
C GLN A 22 12.24 -8.12 -11.77
N ALA A 23 12.99 -7.15 -12.29
CA ALA A 23 14.37 -6.92 -11.90
C ALA A 23 14.53 -5.44 -11.51
N ASN A 24 15.06 -5.21 -10.34
CA ASN A 24 15.34 -3.88 -9.81
C ASN A 24 16.83 -3.78 -9.47
N THR A 25 17.42 -2.65 -9.82
CA THR A 25 18.79 -2.30 -9.44
C THR A 25 18.72 -0.99 -8.68
N PHE A 26 19.37 -0.91 -7.53
CA PHE A 26 19.34 0.27 -6.69
C PHE A 26 20.71 0.50 -6.05
N SER A 27 21.08 1.76 -5.87
CA SER A 27 22.27 2.14 -5.13
C SER A 27 22.02 1.97 -3.65
N LEU A 28 22.91 1.28 -2.96
CA LEU A 28 22.87 1.06 -1.53
C LEU A 28 23.67 2.13 -0.75
N GLY A 29 24.48 2.90 -1.44
CA GLY A 29 25.33 3.92 -0.89
C GLY A 29 26.73 3.88 -1.48
N TYR A 30 27.50 4.91 -1.17
CA TYR A 30 28.90 5.02 -1.61
C TYR A 30 29.76 5.47 -0.42
N ASN A 31 31.01 5.06 -0.46
CA ASN A 31 32.07 5.69 0.31
C ASN A 31 33.13 6.23 -0.66
N MET A 32 34.21 6.85 -0.14
CA MET A 32 35.21 7.47 -0.99
C MET A 32 35.84 6.54 -2.05
N ASN A 33 35.79 5.23 -1.85
CA ASN A 33 36.48 4.24 -2.69
C ASN A 33 35.53 3.26 -3.39
N TYR A 34 34.32 3.07 -2.89
CA TYR A 34 33.41 2.01 -3.34
C TYR A 34 32.00 2.50 -3.51
N ASP A 35 31.34 2.01 -4.54
CA ASP A 35 29.89 2.13 -4.73
C ASP A 35 29.25 0.77 -4.55
N PHE A 36 28.17 0.70 -3.76
CA PHE A 36 27.45 -0.53 -3.46
C PHE A 36 26.15 -0.55 -4.25
N ILE A 37 26.00 -1.57 -5.09
CA ILE A 37 24.85 -1.75 -5.96
C ILE A 37 24.11 -3.01 -5.56
N GLY A 38 22.86 -2.85 -5.13
CA GLY A 38 21.94 -3.95 -4.92
C GLY A 38 21.21 -4.31 -6.21
N GLN A 39 21.24 -5.58 -6.57
CA GLN A 39 20.45 -6.12 -7.67
C GLN A 39 19.49 -7.17 -7.18
N LEU A 40 18.21 -7.01 -7.53
CA LEU A 40 17.17 -7.96 -7.23
C LEU A 40 16.50 -8.45 -8.49
N ARG A 41 16.20 -9.76 -8.50
CA ARG A 41 15.39 -10.41 -9.52
C ARG A 41 14.30 -11.22 -8.85
N ASP A 42 13.04 -10.91 -9.14
CA ASP A 42 11.86 -11.66 -8.69
C ASP A 42 11.18 -12.26 -9.92
N TYR A 43 11.04 -13.58 -9.95
CA TYR A 43 10.38 -14.27 -11.05
C TYR A 43 9.58 -15.47 -10.55
N GLY A 44 8.51 -15.76 -11.27
CA GLY A 44 7.65 -16.85 -10.84
C GLY A 44 6.44 -17.09 -11.73
N VAL A 45 5.59 -17.96 -11.25
CA VAL A 45 4.33 -18.33 -11.88
C VAL A 45 3.21 -18.27 -10.86
N GLY A 46 2.06 -17.70 -11.25
CA GLY A 46 0.87 -17.64 -10.42
C GLY A 46 -0.33 -18.30 -11.09
N PHE A 47 -1.10 -19.04 -10.31
CA PHE A 47 -2.39 -19.63 -10.68
C PHE A 47 -3.47 -18.99 -9.81
N PHE A 48 -4.55 -18.54 -10.43
CA PHE A 48 -5.65 -17.87 -9.73
C PHE A 48 -6.98 -18.34 -10.28
N GLY A 49 -7.95 -18.49 -9.39
CA GLY A 49 -9.31 -18.85 -9.72
C GLY A 49 -10.31 -18.18 -8.80
N GLN A 50 -11.55 -18.07 -9.26
CA GLN A 50 -12.66 -17.50 -8.52
C GLN A 50 -13.87 -18.42 -8.62
N TYR A 51 -14.51 -18.68 -7.48
CA TYR A 51 -15.73 -19.45 -7.41
C TYR A 51 -16.86 -18.62 -6.78
N PRO A 52 -17.85 -18.16 -7.58
CA PRO A 52 -18.97 -17.37 -7.08
C PRO A 52 -20.04 -18.26 -6.46
N PHE A 53 -20.47 -17.95 -5.23
CA PHE A 53 -21.63 -18.59 -4.57
C PHE A 53 -22.92 -17.84 -4.85
N SER A 54 -22.81 -16.51 -4.96
CA SER A 54 -23.96 -15.63 -5.17
C SER A 54 -23.56 -14.41 -5.99
N LYS A 55 -24.52 -13.50 -6.18
CA LYS A 55 -24.25 -12.21 -6.85
C LYS A 55 -23.24 -11.34 -6.09
N PHE A 56 -23.10 -11.58 -4.80
CA PHE A 56 -22.36 -10.69 -3.90
C PHE A 56 -21.21 -11.40 -3.21
N SER A 57 -21.14 -12.73 -3.25
CA SER A 57 -20.13 -13.49 -2.54
C SER A 57 -19.41 -14.50 -3.42
N ARG A 58 -18.09 -14.59 -3.24
CA ARG A 58 -17.23 -15.53 -3.94
C ARG A 58 -16.06 -15.94 -3.07
N PHE A 59 -15.47 -17.08 -3.42
CA PHE A 59 -14.10 -17.42 -3.03
C PHE A 59 -13.13 -17.11 -4.15
N ASP A 60 -12.07 -16.39 -3.80
CA ASP A 60 -10.89 -16.28 -4.63
C ASP A 60 -9.83 -17.22 -4.05
N PHE A 61 -9.15 -17.98 -4.91
CA PHE A 61 -8.08 -18.89 -4.50
C PHE A 61 -6.94 -18.80 -5.50
N GLY A 62 -5.73 -19.06 -5.02
CA GLY A 62 -4.57 -19.00 -5.88
C GLY A 62 -3.34 -19.58 -5.21
N ALA A 63 -2.28 -19.70 -5.99
CA ALA A 63 -0.95 -20.02 -5.52
C ALA A 63 0.08 -19.35 -6.41
N THR A 64 1.11 -18.78 -5.81
CA THR A 64 2.27 -18.27 -6.52
C THR A 64 3.51 -19.07 -6.12
N ILE A 65 4.32 -19.40 -7.11
CA ILE A 65 5.66 -19.98 -6.93
C ILE A 65 6.62 -18.87 -7.32
N ARG A 66 7.43 -18.42 -6.37
CA ARG A 66 8.35 -17.29 -6.55
C ARG A 66 9.77 -17.71 -6.24
N ASN A 67 10.70 -17.15 -7.00
CA ASN A 67 12.10 -17.22 -6.73
C ASN A 67 12.68 -15.82 -6.76
N VAL A 68 13.35 -15.45 -5.69
CA VAL A 68 13.91 -14.10 -5.51
C VAL A 68 15.41 -14.24 -5.37
N ASP A 69 16.14 -13.74 -6.37
CA ASP A 69 17.61 -13.66 -6.35
C ASP A 69 18.02 -12.26 -5.91
N TYR A 70 18.84 -12.21 -4.91
CA TYR A 70 19.41 -10.97 -4.42
C TYR A 70 20.93 -11.01 -4.45
N GLU A 71 21.55 -9.92 -4.95
CA GLU A 71 22.98 -9.79 -5.07
C GLU A 71 23.42 -8.38 -4.70
N ILE A 72 24.38 -8.26 -3.78
CA ILE A 72 25.09 -7.02 -3.50
C ILE A 72 26.44 -7.06 -4.20
N ARG A 73 26.68 -6.07 -5.04
CA ARG A 73 27.94 -5.86 -5.71
C ARG A 73 28.63 -4.61 -5.18
N GLN A 74 29.90 -4.73 -4.95
CA GLN A 74 30.78 -3.62 -4.64
C GLN A 74 31.54 -3.25 -5.91
N PHE A 75 31.44 -2.00 -6.31
CA PHE A 75 32.17 -1.43 -7.42
C PHE A 75 33.32 -0.57 -6.87
N ASP A 76 34.55 -0.93 -7.21
CA ASP A 76 35.72 -0.12 -6.85
C ASP A 76 35.89 1.00 -7.90
N ILE A 77 35.82 2.25 -7.43
CA ILE A 77 35.85 3.45 -8.28
C ILE A 77 37.24 3.64 -8.92
N PHE A 78 38.32 3.13 -8.30
CA PHE A 78 39.67 3.28 -8.81
C PHE A 78 40.11 2.17 -9.76
N SER A 79 39.81 0.92 -9.41
CA SER A 79 40.18 -0.23 -10.25
C SER A 79 39.15 -0.55 -11.33
N PHE A 80 37.94 0.01 -11.21
CA PHE A 80 36.77 -0.30 -12.06
C PHE A 80 36.38 -1.80 -12.00
N GLU A 81 36.78 -2.48 -10.94
CA GLU A 81 36.42 -3.88 -10.73
C GLU A 81 35.14 -4.01 -9.94
N THR A 82 34.36 -5.02 -10.27
CA THR A 82 33.12 -5.36 -9.55
C THR A 82 33.31 -6.69 -8.82
N SER A 83 33.10 -6.68 -7.51
CA SER A 83 33.08 -7.91 -6.69
C SER A 83 31.69 -8.14 -6.12
N THR A 84 31.29 -9.42 -6.02
CA THR A 84 30.04 -9.81 -5.36
C THR A 84 30.33 -10.03 -3.90
N ASN A 85 29.73 -9.19 -3.04
CA ASN A 85 29.90 -9.28 -1.60
C ASN A 85 28.90 -10.20 -0.93
N TYR A 86 27.69 -10.23 -1.47
CA TYR A 86 26.60 -11.03 -0.92
C TYR A 86 25.68 -11.52 -2.03
N LYS A 87 25.26 -12.77 -1.92
CA LYS A 87 24.27 -13.36 -2.82
C LYS A 87 23.37 -14.31 -2.04
N GLU A 88 22.08 -14.09 -2.20
CA GLU A 88 21.03 -14.93 -1.62
C GLU A 88 19.99 -15.30 -2.66
N ASN A 89 19.45 -16.50 -2.54
CA ASN A 89 18.32 -16.97 -3.33
C ASN A 89 17.24 -17.43 -2.37
N LEU A 90 16.07 -16.85 -2.48
CA LEU A 90 14.90 -17.15 -1.66
C LEU A 90 13.81 -17.76 -2.52
N ARG A 91 13.15 -18.79 -2.00
CA ARG A 91 12.06 -19.50 -2.67
C ARG A 91 10.82 -19.48 -1.80
N ALA A 92 9.67 -19.18 -2.42
CA ALA A 92 8.40 -19.23 -1.74
C ALA A 92 7.34 -19.89 -2.63
N VAL A 93 6.53 -20.73 -2.02
CA VAL A 93 5.26 -21.20 -2.57
C VAL A 93 4.18 -20.62 -1.70
N VAL A 94 3.40 -19.68 -2.24
CA VAL A 94 2.43 -18.90 -1.48
C VAL A 94 1.00 -19.18 -1.97
N PRO A 95 0.36 -20.24 -1.45
CA PRO A 95 -1.07 -20.41 -1.61
C PRO A 95 -1.84 -19.31 -0.87
N LEU A 96 -2.93 -18.90 -1.46
CA LEU A 96 -3.83 -17.92 -0.88
C LEU A 96 -5.30 -18.33 -1.09
N THR A 97 -6.13 -17.95 -0.15
CA THR A 97 -7.59 -18.01 -0.30
C THR A 97 -8.22 -16.76 0.28
N SER A 98 -9.28 -16.27 -0.37
CA SER A 98 -9.97 -15.08 0.09
C SER A 98 -11.48 -15.26 -0.04
N PHE A 99 -12.19 -15.01 1.03
CA PHE A 99 -13.64 -14.84 0.98
C PHE A 99 -13.95 -13.37 0.68
N VAL A 100 -14.73 -13.13 -0.36
CA VAL A 100 -15.11 -11.80 -0.82
C VAL A 100 -16.62 -11.65 -0.77
N PHE A 101 -17.08 -10.61 -0.11
CA PHE A 101 -18.45 -10.15 -0.17
C PHE A 101 -18.49 -8.70 -0.68
N ASP A 102 -19.28 -8.41 -1.72
CA ASP A 102 -19.40 -7.08 -2.32
C ASP A 102 -20.81 -6.84 -2.83
N ASN A 103 -21.59 -6.05 -2.11
CA ASN A 103 -22.90 -5.56 -2.55
C ASN A 103 -22.90 -4.04 -2.77
N SER A 104 -21.72 -3.43 -2.92
CA SER A 104 -21.62 -2.01 -3.11
C SER A 104 -22.20 -1.54 -4.43
N THR A 105 -22.73 -0.32 -4.44
CA THR A 105 -23.19 0.38 -5.63
C THR A 105 -22.31 1.57 -5.91
N ASN A 106 -21.87 1.69 -7.17
CA ASN A 106 -20.97 2.76 -7.59
C ASN A 106 -21.74 4.01 -8.03
N GLY A 107 -21.21 5.17 -7.65
CA GLY A 107 -21.52 6.47 -8.23
C GLY A 107 -20.42 6.92 -9.20
N TYR A 108 -20.41 8.21 -9.53
CA TYR A 108 -19.41 8.80 -10.44
C TYR A 108 -17.99 8.77 -9.87
N THR A 109 -17.84 8.87 -8.55
CA THR A 109 -16.54 9.03 -7.87
C THR A 109 -16.18 7.82 -6.99
N GLY A 110 -16.79 6.69 -7.26
CA GLY A 110 -16.56 5.44 -6.52
C GLY A 110 -17.82 4.90 -5.84
N PRO A 111 -17.68 3.88 -4.97
CA PRO A 111 -18.80 3.32 -4.24
C PRO A 111 -19.48 4.34 -3.33
N VAL A 112 -20.81 4.42 -3.38
CA VAL A 112 -21.62 5.38 -2.60
C VAL A 112 -22.54 4.72 -1.59
N ASP A 113 -22.88 3.44 -1.79
CA ASP A 113 -23.74 2.68 -0.89
C ASP A 113 -23.36 1.21 -0.88
N GLY A 114 -23.66 0.51 0.22
CA GLY A 114 -23.42 -0.92 0.35
C GLY A 114 -22.24 -1.26 1.25
N PHE A 115 -21.71 -2.46 1.04
CA PHE A 115 -20.71 -3.06 1.90
C PHE A 115 -19.75 -3.93 1.08
N LYS A 116 -18.45 -3.86 1.41
CA LYS A 116 -17.42 -4.77 0.90
C LYS A 116 -16.67 -5.39 2.04
N GLN A 117 -16.33 -6.67 1.90
CA GLN A 117 -15.52 -7.39 2.87
C GLN A 117 -14.60 -8.35 2.14
N TYR A 118 -13.35 -8.37 2.59
CA TYR A 118 -12.32 -9.32 2.17
C TYR A 118 -11.74 -9.97 3.40
N LEU A 119 -11.75 -11.29 3.46
CA LEU A 119 -11.03 -12.07 4.45
C LEU A 119 -10.05 -12.95 3.70
N THR A 120 -8.77 -12.62 3.77
CA THR A 120 -7.72 -13.28 3.01
C THR A 120 -6.76 -14.00 3.94
N PHE A 121 -6.53 -15.28 3.68
CA PHE A 121 -5.51 -16.07 4.30
C PHE A 121 -4.49 -16.51 3.25
N GLN A 122 -3.22 -16.34 3.56
CA GLN A 122 -2.12 -16.82 2.75
C GLN A 122 -1.05 -17.44 3.65
N PHE A 123 -0.33 -18.41 3.13
CA PHE A 123 0.77 -19.00 3.85
C PHE A 123 1.90 -19.41 2.90
N SER A 124 3.10 -19.44 3.41
CA SER A 124 4.27 -19.98 2.73
C SER A 124 4.85 -21.09 3.60
N PRO A 125 4.82 -22.36 3.15
CA PRO A 125 5.38 -23.46 3.90
C PRO A 125 6.91 -23.40 3.92
N ASP A 126 7.50 -24.03 4.93
CA ASP A 126 8.93 -24.31 4.92
C ASP A 126 9.22 -25.43 3.90
N ILE A 127 9.95 -25.09 2.84
CA ILE A 127 10.33 -26.01 1.75
C ILE A 127 11.85 -26.22 1.66
N GLY A 128 12.59 -25.84 2.70
CA GLY A 128 14.04 -26.01 2.81
C GLY A 128 14.80 -24.74 3.19
N SER A 129 16.12 -24.83 3.18
CA SER A 129 17.01 -23.78 3.72
C SER A 129 16.82 -22.37 3.16
N ASN A 130 16.27 -22.25 1.97
CA ASN A 130 16.07 -20.96 1.29
C ASN A 130 14.57 -20.57 1.25
N SER A 131 13.75 -21.20 2.08
CA SER A 131 12.32 -20.89 2.15
C SER A 131 12.04 -19.68 3.04
N ILE A 132 10.85 -19.11 2.84
CA ILE A 132 10.34 -17.99 3.62
C ILE A 132 9.02 -18.44 4.25
N PRO A 133 9.07 -19.13 5.39
CA PRO A 133 7.86 -19.63 6.04
C PRO A 133 7.12 -18.54 6.78
N PHE A 134 5.87 -18.29 6.39
CA PHE A 134 4.97 -17.36 7.08
C PHE A 134 3.51 -17.74 6.89
N GLN A 135 2.66 -17.16 7.73
CA GLN A 135 1.21 -17.19 7.63
C GLN A 135 0.66 -15.80 7.83
N THR A 136 -0.20 -15.35 6.93
CA THR A 136 -0.78 -14.00 6.99
C THR A 136 -2.30 -14.08 6.91
N LEU A 137 -2.96 -13.42 7.84
CA LEU A 137 -4.39 -13.21 7.85
C LEU A 137 -4.69 -11.73 7.68
N LYS A 138 -5.57 -11.40 6.72
CA LYS A 138 -6.01 -10.02 6.44
C LYS A 138 -7.51 -9.93 6.42
N PHE A 139 -8.01 -8.88 7.01
CA PHE A 139 -9.41 -8.50 7.01
C PHE A 139 -9.54 -7.06 6.53
N ASP A 140 -10.28 -6.82 5.45
CA ASP A 140 -10.56 -5.48 4.91
C ASP A 140 -12.09 -5.34 4.77
N MET A 141 -12.65 -4.45 5.55
CA MET A 141 -14.08 -4.16 5.59
C MET A 141 -14.33 -2.71 5.19
N ARG A 142 -15.27 -2.49 4.28
CA ARG A 142 -15.63 -1.17 3.78
C ARG A 142 -17.13 -1.00 3.81
N LYS A 143 -17.59 0.08 4.43
CA LYS A 143 -19.01 0.44 4.48
C LYS A 143 -19.21 1.78 3.79
N TYR A 144 -20.17 1.79 2.90
CA TYR A 144 -20.61 3.01 2.21
C TYR A 144 -22.05 3.28 2.62
N TYR A 145 -22.34 4.52 2.92
CA TYR A 145 -23.66 4.94 3.32
C TYR A 145 -24.08 6.18 2.53
N LYS A 146 -25.10 6.02 1.71
CA LYS A 146 -25.68 7.09 0.93
C LYS A 146 -26.67 7.86 1.78
N ILE A 147 -26.32 9.08 2.21
CA ILE A 147 -27.20 9.95 2.99
C ILE A 147 -28.34 10.43 2.10
N ASN A 148 -28.01 10.91 0.89
CA ASN A 148 -28.96 11.32 -0.13
C ASN A 148 -28.32 11.23 -1.52
N ARG A 149 -28.93 11.84 -2.55
CA ARG A 149 -28.42 11.77 -3.91
C ARG A 149 -26.99 12.31 -4.07
N ASN A 150 -26.61 13.28 -3.23
CA ASN A 150 -25.39 14.08 -3.40
C ASN A 150 -24.35 13.86 -2.29
N TYR A 151 -24.76 13.31 -1.14
CA TYR A 151 -23.88 13.15 0.02
C TYR A 151 -23.75 11.69 0.39
N SER A 152 -22.52 11.27 0.68
CA SER A 152 -22.24 9.91 1.16
C SER A 152 -21.13 9.89 2.19
N LEU A 153 -21.15 8.85 3.03
CA LEU A 153 -20.10 8.51 3.96
C LEU A 153 -19.44 7.22 3.49
N ALA A 154 -18.13 7.15 3.66
CA ALA A 154 -17.40 5.92 3.46
C ALA A 154 -16.51 5.67 4.67
N ALA A 155 -16.48 4.44 5.15
CA ALA A 155 -15.64 3.98 6.25
C ALA A 155 -14.95 2.68 5.86
N ARG A 156 -13.69 2.53 6.22
CA ARG A 156 -12.90 1.30 6.02
C ARG A 156 -12.20 0.93 7.31
N LEU A 157 -12.14 -0.35 7.57
CA LEU A 157 -11.29 -0.96 8.59
C LEU A 157 -10.51 -2.10 7.93
N MET A 158 -9.20 -2.01 7.99
CA MET A 158 -8.29 -3.06 7.52
C MET A 158 -7.42 -3.51 8.68
N LEU A 159 -7.33 -4.80 8.89
CA LEU A 159 -6.49 -5.45 9.88
C LEU A 159 -5.65 -6.50 9.18
N GLY A 160 -4.39 -6.62 9.56
CA GLY A 160 -3.48 -7.64 9.06
C GLY A 160 -2.56 -8.14 10.16
N LYS A 161 -2.29 -9.43 10.13
CA LYS A 161 -1.30 -10.07 11.00
C LYS A 161 -0.55 -11.14 10.25
N SER A 162 0.76 -11.11 10.37
CA SER A 162 1.64 -12.13 9.86
C SER A 162 2.43 -12.79 10.99
N VAL A 163 2.63 -14.10 10.91
CA VAL A 163 3.36 -14.90 11.88
C VAL A 163 4.20 -15.95 11.16
N GLY A 164 5.27 -16.42 11.76
CA GLY A 164 6.17 -17.44 11.21
C GLY A 164 7.62 -17.13 11.58
N ASP A 165 8.55 -17.91 11.04
CA ASP A 165 9.98 -17.68 11.25
C ASP A 165 10.47 -16.44 10.46
N LYS A 166 9.84 -16.18 9.30
CA LYS A 166 10.09 -15.02 8.45
C LYS A 166 8.76 -14.33 8.10
N PRO A 167 8.12 -13.66 9.08
CA PRO A 167 6.80 -13.09 8.89
C PRO A 167 6.80 -11.99 7.83
N GLN A 168 5.74 -11.97 7.02
CA GLN A 168 5.54 -10.91 6.04
C GLN A 168 5.38 -9.56 6.74
N LYS A 169 6.08 -8.53 6.26
CA LYS A 169 5.95 -7.17 6.79
C LYS A 169 4.88 -6.37 6.04
N PHE A 170 4.14 -5.58 6.80
CA PHE A 170 3.21 -4.59 6.25
C PHE A 170 3.88 -3.22 6.24
N PHE A 171 3.89 -2.59 5.07
CA PHE A 171 4.33 -1.22 4.92
C PHE A 171 3.13 -0.29 4.90
N LEU A 172 3.07 0.61 5.86
CA LEU A 172 1.99 1.56 6.04
C LEU A 172 2.45 2.98 5.69
N GLY A 173 1.62 3.68 4.94
CA GLY A 173 1.80 5.08 4.59
C GLY A 173 1.80 5.33 3.09
N GLY A 174 1.36 6.53 2.71
CA GLY A 174 1.26 6.95 1.32
C GLY A 174 -0.06 6.60 0.64
N ASN A 175 -0.04 6.62 -0.67
CA ASN A 175 -1.18 6.35 -1.54
C ASN A 175 -0.82 5.32 -2.62
N SER A 176 -1.72 4.37 -2.90
CA SER A 176 -1.49 3.26 -3.86
C SER A 176 -1.53 3.66 -5.32
N GLN A 177 -1.95 4.87 -5.63
CA GLN A 177 -2.25 5.28 -6.99
C GLN A 177 -1.14 6.11 -7.60
N MET A 178 -1.15 6.20 -8.93
CA MET A 178 -0.16 6.99 -9.65
C MET A 178 -0.21 8.44 -9.16
N MET A 179 0.76 8.80 -8.33
CA MET A 179 0.97 10.18 -7.88
C MET A 179 1.79 10.92 -8.93
N ILE A 180 1.30 12.11 -9.34
CA ILE A 180 2.07 12.99 -10.24
C ILE A 180 2.93 13.94 -9.41
N PHE A 181 2.39 14.44 -8.31
CA PHE A 181 3.07 15.34 -7.40
C PHE A 181 2.70 14.99 -5.97
N SER A 182 3.72 14.88 -5.13
CA SER A 182 3.58 14.82 -3.68
C SER A 182 4.75 15.58 -3.09
N ASP A 183 4.46 16.69 -2.44
CA ASP A 183 5.45 17.36 -1.59
C ASP A 183 5.37 16.74 -0.20
N THR A 184 6.23 15.76 0.04
CA THR A 184 6.30 15.02 1.30
C THR A 184 7.41 15.52 2.23
N GLN A 185 7.96 16.71 1.97
CA GLN A 185 8.98 17.30 2.82
C GLN A 185 8.38 17.73 4.15
N THR A 186 8.55 16.92 5.16
CA THR A 186 8.27 17.28 6.56
C THR A 186 9.52 17.88 7.19
N GLU A 187 9.46 19.15 7.59
CA GLU A 187 10.52 19.77 8.38
C GLU A 187 10.77 18.96 9.67
N GLY A 188 12.06 18.73 9.98
CA GLY A 188 12.49 18.07 11.21
C GLY A 188 12.63 16.56 11.14
N ARG A 189 12.37 15.93 10.00
CA ARG A 189 12.79 14.56 9.72
C ARG A 189 14.04 14.59 8.87
N ASP A 190 15.08 13.93 9.36
CA ASP A 190 16.32 13.75 8.59
C ASP A 190 15.95 13.11 7.23
N ASP A 191 16.31 13.79 6.13
CA ASP A 191 16.05 13.33 4.76
C ASP A 191 16.85 12.09 4.37
N SER A 192 17.77 11.64 5.25
CA SER A 192 18.37 10.32 5.17
C SER A 192 17.24 9.31 5.36
N GLY A 193 16.62 8.93 4.24
CA GLY A 193 15.46 8.04 4.28
C GLY A 193 15.79 6.82 5.13
N PHE A 194 14.90 6.49 6.02
CA PHE A 194 14.88 5.32 6.90
C PHE A 194 15.50 4.04 6.28
N TYR A 195 15.41 3.89 4.97
CA TYR A 195 15.99 2.78 4.22
C TYR A 195 17.46 2.96 3.86
N ALA A 196 17.95 4.17 3.63
CA ALA A 196 19.36 4.38 3.32
C ALA A 196 20.24 4.07 4.51
N GLN A 197 19.83 4.43 5.71
CA GLN A 197 20.60 4.17 6.93
C GLN A 197 20.58 2.69 7.34
N ARG A 198 19.45 2.01 7.19
CA ARG A 198 19.33 0.55 7.49
C ARG A 198 19.99 -0.33 6.45
N VAL A 199 19.99 0.08 5.18
CA VAL A 199 20.65 -0.66 4.10
C VAL A 199 22.18 -0.58 4.20
N LEU A 200 22.70 0.43 4.87
CA LEU A 200 24.14 0.59 5.12
C LEU A 200 24.64 -0.20 6.36
N ASP A 201 23.72 -0.70 7.19
CA ASP A 201 24.06 -1.56 8.32
C ASP A 201 24.24 -3.00 7.81
N TYR A 202 25.47 -3.33 7.44
CA TYR A 202 25.89 -4.56 6.76
C TYR A 202 25.55 -5.87 7.50
N ASP A 203 25.30 -5.81 8.80
CA ASP A 203 24.99 -6.99 9.61
C ASP A 203 23.52 -7.38 9.62
N ASN A 204 22.65 -6.63 8.93
CA ASN A 204 21.20 -6.85 8.98
C ASN A 204 20.65 -7.38 7.65
N THR A 205 20.87 -8.67 7.38
CA THR A 205 20.32 -9.42 6.24
C THR A 205 18.78 -9.43 6.19
N SER A 206 18.11 -9.11 7.30
CA SER A 206 16.66 -9.08 7.43
C SER A 206 15.95 -8.04 6.55
N ILE A 207 16.62 -6.97 6.13
CA ILE A 207 15.99 -5.87 5.36
C ILE A 207 15.49 -6.35 4.00
N LEU A 208 16.14 -7.33 3.42
CA LEU A 208 15.80 -7.82 2.09
C LEU A 208 14.58 -8.75 2.11
N GLU A 209 14.51 -9.62 3.11
CA GLU A 209 13.34 -10.44 3.37
C GLU A 209 12.13 -9.53 3.63
N ASP A 210 12.33 -8.47 4.40
CA ASP A 210 11.31 -7.49 4.72
C ASP A 210 10.78 -6.74 3.48
N VAL A 211 11.60 -6.45 2.49
CA VAL A 211 11.20 -5.68 1.31
C VAL A 211 10.43 -6.52 0.29
N TYR A 212 10.79 -7.79 0.09
CA TYR A 212 10.27 -8.58 -1.04
C TYR A 212 9.00 -9.35 -0.76
N PHE A 213 8.80 -9.73 0.48
CA PHE A 213 7.57 -10.40 0.92
C PHE A 213 6.67 -9.44 1.72
N SER A 214 6.94 -8.16 1.63
CA SER A 214 6.15 -7.11 2.24
C SER A 214 4.86 -6.83 1.46
N GLU A 215 3.87 -6.34 2.17
CA GLU A 215 2.61 -5.87 1.62
C GLU A 215 2.40 -4.38 1.94
N TYR A 216 2.05 -3.63 0.91
CA TYR A 216 1.74 -2.21 1.07
C TYR A 216 0.29 -2.01 1.46
N VAL A 217 0.06 -1.26 2.52
CA VAL A 217 -1.28 -0.94 3.04
C VAL A 217 -1.60 0.53 2.80
N PHE A 218 -2.57 0.75 1.95
CA PHE A 218 -3.01 2.08 1.49
C PHE A 218 -4.53 2.25 1.62
N PRO A 219 -5.05 3.50 1.61
CA PRO A 219 -4.34 4.77 1.73
C PRO A 219 -4.11 5.17 3.19
N LEU A 220 -3.04 5.90 3.44
CA LEU A 220 -2.85 6.77 4.59
C LEU A 220 -2.32 8.09 4.03
N ARG A 221 -3.25 8.94 3.59
CA ARG A 221 -2.97 10.18 2.85
C ARG A 221 -2.29 11.19 3.77
N GLY A 222 -1.24 11.84 3.31
CA GLY A 222 -0.46 12.78 4.11
C GLY A 222 0.65 12.14 4.95
N ALA A 223 0.68 10.83 5.08
CA ALA A 223 1.82 10.10 5.58
C ALA A 223 2.82 9.83 4.46
N ARG A 224 4.10 9.71 4.79
CA ARG A 224 5.14 9.32 3.84
C ARG A 224 4.94 7.88 3.35
N TYR A 225 5.42 7.59 2.17
CA TYR A 225 5.44 6.23 1.66
C TYR A 225 6.29 5.34 2.56
N ARG A 226 5.74 4.20 3.01
CA ARG A 226 6.39 3.26 3.93
C ARG A 226 6.78 3.88 5.29
N GLU A 227 5.98 4.77 5.81
CA GLU A 227 6.33 5.51 7.03
C GLU A 227 6.36 4.64 8.29
N ARG A 228 5.58 3.55 8.31
CA ARG A 228 5.60 2.54 9.37
C ARG A 228 5.71 1.15 8.77
N VAL A 229 6.35 0.23 9.52
CA VAL A 229 6.52 -1.17 9.13
C VAL A 229 6.28 -2.07 10.33
N GLY A 230 5.65 -3.22 10.10
CA GLY A 230 5.44 -4.21 11.16
C GLY A 230 4.80 -5.49 10.65
N GLU A 231 4.79 -6.51 11.49
CA GLU A 231 4.13 -7.80 11.26
C GLU A 231 2.62 -7.73 11.48
N ASN A 232 2.19 -6.70 12.19
CA ASN A 232 0.80 -6.39 12.44
C ASN A 232 0.47 -5.03 11.86
N VAL A 233 -0.75 -4.87 11.34
CA VAL A 233 -1.22 -3.61 10.78
C VAL A 233 -2.69 -3.40 11.09
N ALA A 234 -3.05 -2.16 11.38
CA ALA A 234 -4.44 -1.72 11.48
C ALA A 234 -4.59 -0.38 10.78
N VAL A 235 -5.63 -0.24 9.96
CA VAL A 235 -5.97 1.03 9.29
C VAL A 235 -7.45 1.28 9.36
N ALA A 236 -7.82 2.48 9.75
CA ALA A 236 -9.18 2.99 9.70
C ALA A 236 -9.20 4.26 8.84
N ASN A 237 -10.03 4.27 7.82
CA ASN A 237 -10.25 5.42 6.96
C ASN A 237 -11.71 5.86 7.09
N PHE A 238 -11.93 7.14 7.15
CA PHE A 238 -13.25 7.75 7.14
C PHE A 238 -13.30 8.88 6.13
N GLU A 239 -14.35 8.93 5.31
CA GLU A 239 -14.49 9.93 4.26
C GLU A 239 -15.95 10.42 4.18
N PHE A 240 -16.15 11.73 4.27
CA PHE A 240 -17.41 12.38 3.98
C PHE A 240 -17.35 13.05 2.62
N ARG A 241 -18.26 12.68 1.72
CA ARG A 241 -18.30 13.13 0.32
C ARG A 241 -19.50 14.03 0.10
N PHE A 242 -19.25 15.15 -0.59
CA PHE A 242 -20.25 16.16 -0.86
C PHE A 242 -20.07 16.76 -2.27
N PRO A 243 -21.14 17.32 -2.88
CA PRO A 243 -20.99 18.04 -4.14
C PRO A 243 -20.23 19.34 -3.88
N PHE A 244 -19.17 19.57 -4.65
CA PHE A 244 -18.35 20.76 -4.50
C PHE A 244 -18.65 21.78 -5.61
N VAL A 245 -18.55 21.31 -6.88
CA VAL A 245 -18.86 22.15 -8.04
C VAL A 245 -19.64 21.32 -9.04
N ASN A 246 -20.76 21.83 -9.54
CA ASN A 246 -21.59 21.09 -10.50
C ASN A 246 -20.87 20.92 -11.85
N TYR A 247 -20.24 21.98 -12.34
CA TYR A 247 -19.41 21.94 -13.53
C TYR A 247 -18.45 23.12 -13.60
N VAL A 248 -17.34 22.92 -14.32
CA VAL A 248 -16.39 23.95 -14.71
C VAL A 248 -16.25 23.92 -16.22
N ASP A 249 -16.50 25.04 -16.87
CA ASP A 249 -16.29 25.23 -18.30
C ASP A 249 -14.93 25.89 -18.54
N VAL A 250 -14.03 25.17 -19.18
CA VAL A 250 -12.74 25.69 -19.65
C VAL A 250 -12.88 26.00 -21.14
N SER A 251 -12.69 27.25 -21.52
CA SER A 251 -12.95 27.70 -22.90
C SER A 251 -11.69 27.78 -23.78
N PHE A 252 -10.49 27.69 -23.19
CA PHE A 252 -9.21 27.74 -23.91
C PHE A 252 -8.26 26.68 -23.34
N PRO A 253 -7.50 25.95 -24.20
CA PRO A 253 -7.42 26.03 -25.66
C PRO A 253 -8.59 25.34 -26.39
N ALA A 254 -9.37 24.53 -25.67
CA ALA A 254 -10.57 23.86 -26.17
C ALA A 254 -11.73 24.04 -25.19
N ARG A 255 -12.96 24.02 -25.68
CA ARG A 255 -14.14 23.99 -24.78
C ARG A 255 -14.27 22.60 -24.14
N ILE A 256 -13.89 22.51 -22.87
CA ILE A 256 -13.98 21.29 -22.08
C ILE A 256 -14.87 21.58 -20.87
N ARG A 257 -15.91 20.78 -20.68
CA ARG A 257 -16.76 20.83 -19.49
C ARG A 257 -16.37 19.70 -18.56
N PHE A 258 -15.89 20.04 -17.39
CA PHE A 258 -15.71 19.12 -16.27
C PHE A 258 -16.97 19.18 -15.40
N GLY A 259 -17.71 18.07 -15.34
CA GLY A 259 -18.93 17.98 -14.53
C GLY A 259 -18.73 17.11 -13.30
N ASN A 260 -19.63 17.31 -12.31
CA ASN A 260 -19.69 16.49 -11.11
C ASN A 260 -18.36 16.43 -10.33
N ILE A 261 -17.85 17.61 -9.95
CA ILE A 261 -16.69 17.70 -9.06
C ILE A 261 -17.19 17.51 -7.63
N PHE A 262 -16.73 16.46 -6.98
CA PHE A 262 -17.07 16.15 -5.59
C PHE A 262 -15.93 16.57 -4.67
N GLY A 263 -16.29 17.22 -3.57
CA GLY A 263 -15.40 17.43 -2.44
C GLY A 263 -15.45 16.25 -1.48
N HIS A 264 -14.40 16.07 -0.71
CA HIS A 264 -14.40 15.13 0.40
C HIS A 264 -13.54 15.63 1.55
N LEU A 265 -13.99 15.34 2.77
CA LEU A 265 -13.21 15.46 3.99
C LEU A 265 -12.82 14.06 4.42
N PHE A 266 -11.61 13.89 4.92
CA PHE A 266 -11.15 12.57 5.35
C PHE A 266 -10.33 12.62 6.63
N VAL A 267 -10.36 11.50 7.33
CA VAL A 267 -9.47 11.17 8.45
C VAL A 267 -8.97 9.74 8.22
N ASP A 268 -7.67 9.57 8.21
CA ASP A 268 -7.02 8.27 8.08
C ASP A 268 -6.19 8.03 9.36
N VAL A 269 -6.38 6.88 9.98
CA VAL A 269 -5.62 6.45 11.16
C VAL A 269 -5.05 5.08 10.86
N GLY A 270 -3.76 4.90 11.11
CA GLY A 270 -3.13 3.61 10.88
C GLY A 270 -1.99 3.36 11.85
N ALA A 271 -1.71 2.09 12.09
CA ALA A 271 -0.56 1.63 12.86
C ALA A 271 0.04 0.39 12.21
N ALA A 272 1.35 0.28 12.22
CA ALA A 272 2.06 -0.95 11.92
C ALA A 272 3.12 -1.18 13.01
N TRP A 273 3.17 -2.40 13.55
CA TRP A 273 4.01 -2.75 14.71
C TRP A 273 4.44 -4.21 14.68
N ASP A 274 5.55 -4.51 15.33
CA ASP A 274 6.00 -5.88 15.55
C ASP A 274 5.55 -6.38 16.93
N SER A 275 5.81 -5.61 17.98
CA SER A 275 5.43 -5.90 19.36
C SER A 275 4.43 -4.89 19.92
N SER A 276 3.53 -5.35 20.80
CA SER A 276 2.61 -4.46 21.53
C SER A 276 3.32 -3.45 22.43
N GLU A 277 4.56 -3.71 22.81
CA GLU A 277 5.39 -2.79 23.61
C GLU A 277 5.67 -1.46 22.90
N GLU A 278 5.61 -1.44 21.55
CA GLU A 278 5.79 -0.21 20.76
C GLU A 278 4.70 0.85 21.04
N PHE A 279 3.53 0.45 21.56
CA PHE A 279 2.48 1.40 21.93
C PHE A 279 2.74 2.11 23.26
N ASP A 280 3.48 1.45 24.16
CA ASP A 280 3.77 1.96 25.51
C ASP A 280 5.17 2.55 25.63
N ASN A 281 6.07 2.17 24.72
CA ASN A 281 7.48 2.59 24.74
C ASN A 281 7.88 3.39 23.49
N SER A 282 7.81 4.70 23.61
CA SER A 282 8.19 5.62 22.53
C SER A 282 9.68 5.54 22.12
N GLU A 283 10.54 5.03 22.99
CA GLU A 283 11.97 4.86 22.69
C GLU A 283 12.18 3.74 21.67
N LEU A 284 11.45 2.63 21.76
CA LEU A 284 11.48 1.57 20.75
C LEU A 284 11.10 2.10 19.37
N VAL A 285 10.03 2.90 19.31
CA VAL A 285 9.58 3.50 18.05
C VAL A 285 10.58 4.51 17.51
N ARG A 286 11.16 5.34 18.36
CA ARG A 286 12.21 6.29 17.95
C ARG A 286 13.41 5.58 17.35
N ASN A 287 13.90 4.56 18.04
CA ASN A 287 15.08 3.79 17.60
C ASN A 287 14.77 3.04 16.29
N LYS A 288 13.57 2.45 16.17
CA LYS A 288 13.15 1.72 14.98
C LYS A 288 13.05 2.62 13.73
N TYR A 289 12.61 3.87 13.88
CA TYR A 289 12.32 4.76 12.76
C TYR A 289 13.23 6.00 12.70
N GLY A 290 14.21 6.12 13.57
CA GLY A 290 15.12 7.29 13.63
C GLY A 290 14.38 8.60 13.93
N LEU A 291 13.30 8.56 14.72
CA LEU A 291 12.47 9.74 14.99
C LEU A 291 13.02 10.56 16.14
N SER A 292 12.93 11.89 16.03
CA SER A 292 13.29 12.83 17.10
C SER A 292 12.15 13.15 18.06
N ASP A 293 10.89 12.79 17.72
CA ASP A 293 9.73 13.07 18.57
C ASP A 293 9.78 12.23 19.87
N PRO A 294 9.81 12.88 21.07
CA PRO A 294 9.86 12.17 22.35
C PRO A 294 8.61 11.30 22.63
N LYS A 295 7.50 11.58 21.95
CA LYS A 295 6.26 10.82 22.04
C LYS A 295 6.00 9.99 20.79
N ALA A 296 7.08 9.54 20.10
CA ALA A 296 6.95 8.70 18.92
C ALA A 296 6.00 7.51 19.17
N SER A 297 5.17 7.21 18.21
CA SER A 297 4.14 6.17 18.29
C SER A 297 4.10 5.38 16.98
N PRO A 298 3.75 4.08 17.02
CA PRO A 298 3.47 3.33 15.81
C PRO A 298 2.22 3.83 15.07
N ILE A 299 1.37 4.62 15.76
CA ILE A 299 0.14 5.19 15.20
C ILE A 299 0.45 6.45 14.41
N LEU A 300 -0.08 6.50 13.20
CA LEU A 300 -0.15 7.69 12.36
C LEU A 300 -1.60 8.16 12.27
N THR A 301 -1.81 9.46 12.34
CA THR A 301 -3.15 10.06 12.20
C THR A 301 -3.05 11.23 11.23
N THR A 302 -3.74 11.12 10.13
CA THR A 302 -3.78 12.15 9.10
C THR A 302 -5.21 12.59 8.83
N PHE A 303 -5.39 13.79 8.35
CA PHE A 303 -6.68 14.31 7.96
C PHE A 303 -6.51 15.31 6.83
N GLY A 304 -7.59 15.56 6.11
CA GLY A 304 -7.50 16.49 5.00
C GLY A 304 -8.81 16.74 4.29
N ILE A 305 -8.66 17.51 3.24
CA ILE A 305 -9.73 17.86 2.31
C ILE A 305 -9.25 17.63 0.89
N GLY A 306 -10.13 17.18 0.02
CA GLY A 306 -9.78 16.98 -1.38
C GLY A 306 -10.96 17.11 -2.32
N THR A 307 -10.65 16.99 -3.60
CA THR A 307 -11.60 16.99 -4.69
C THR A 307 -11.42 15.80 -5.60
N LYS A 308 -12.54 15.29 -6.11
CA LYS A 308 -12.61 14.19 -7.09
C LYS A 308 -13.26 14.72 -8.36
N ILE A 309 -12.50 14.73 -9.45
CA ILE A 309 -12.93 15.24 -10.75
C ILE A 309 -13.07 14.05 -11.69
N PHE A 310 -14.31 13.77 -12.07
CA PHE A 310 -14.56 12.73 -13.06
C PHE A 310 -14.37 13.29 -14.46
N THR A 311 -13.45 12.68 -15.21
CA THR A 311 -13.22 12.99 -16.62
C THR A 311 -13.54 11.77 -17.47
N PRO A 312 -13.73 11.91 -18.80
CA PRO A 312 -13.95 10.78 -19.69
C PRO A 312 -12.81 9.73 -19.69
N PHE A 313 -11.61 10.13 -19.27
CA PHE A 313 -10.41 9.30 -19.35
C PHE A 313 -10.00 8.72 -17.99
N ALA A 314 -10.23 9.47 -16.90
CA ALA A 314 -9.81 9.08 -15.57
C ALA A 314 -10.55 9.86 -14.49
N LEU A 315 -10.58 9.29 -13.28
CA LEU A 315 -10.89 10.02 -12.07
C LEU A 315 -9.62 10.69 -11.56
N ILE A 316 -9.59 12.01 -11.49
CA ILE A 316 -8.49 12.80 -10.95
C ILE A 316 -8.85 13.16 -9.52
N ARG A 317 -7.90 13.00 -8.60
CA ARG A 317 -8.02 13.42 -7.21
C ARG A 317 -6.95 14.44 -6.88
N ILE A 318 -7.34 15.45 -6.13
CA ILE A 318 -6.45 16.47 -5.59
C ILE A 318 -6.75 16.57 -4.10
N ASP A 319 -5.81 16.13 -3.28
CA ASP A 319 -5.94 16.10 -1.84
C ASP A 319 -4.94 17.05 -1.19
N THR A 320 -5.37 17.70 -0.11
CA THR A 320 -4.51 18.44 0.81
C THR A 320 -4.63 17.76 2.16
N ALA A 321 -3.51 17.29 2.68
CA ALA A 321 -3.46 16.47 3.88
C ALA A 321 -2.49 17.03 4.91
N TRP A 322 -2.77 16.76 6.17
CA TRP A 322 -1.92 17.09 7.33
C TRP A 322 -1.71 15.83 8.15
N ASP A 323 -0.49 15.65 8.63
CA ASP A 323 -0.14 14.63 9.59
C ASP A 323 -0.15 15.24 11.02
N LYS A 324 -0.76 14.55 11.96
CA LYS A 324 -0.82 14.95 13.37
C LYS A 324 0.35 14.32 14.14
N TYR A 325 1.21 15.14 14.72
CA TYR A 325 2.32 14.65 15.52
C TYR A 325 1.88 14.14 16.89
N PRO A 326 2.47 13.03 17.39
CA PRO A 326 2.15 12.52 18.72
C PRO A 326 2.45 13.49 19.85
N SER A 327 3.48 14.33 19.73
CA SER A 327 3.83 15.39 20.69
C SER A 327 2.90 16.60 20.66
N GLY A 328 2.03 16.67 19.65
CA GLY A 328 1.12 17.77 19.40
C GLY A 328 1.59 18.64 18.23
N GLY A 329 0.63 19.29 17.57
CA GLY A 329 0.87 20.03 16.34
C GLY A 329 0.59 19.21 15.09
N TYR A 330 0.86 19.83 13.94
CA TYR A 330 0.54 19.29 12.61
C TYR A 330 1.68 19.56 11.64
N SER A 331 1.80 18.72 10.63
CA SER A 331 2.73 18.94 9.51
C SER A 331 2.34 20.17 8.68
N LYS A 332 3.24 20.64 7.84
CA LYS A 332 2.85 21.48 6.70
C LYS A 332 1.85 20.74 5.82
N PRO A 333 0.96 21.47 5.11
CA PRO A 333 0.05 20.83 4.18
C PRO A 333 0.82 20.10 3.07
N GLN A 334 0.39 18.88 2.81
CA GLN A 334 0.91 18.06 1.72
C GLN A 334 -0.12 18.03 0.59
N TYR A 335 0.32 18.28 -0.63
CA TYR A 335 -0.53 18.29 -1.81
C TYR A 335 -0.30 17.00 -2.60
N ILE A 336 -1.37 16.26 -2.86
CA ILE A 336 -1.33 14.95 -3.51
C ILE A 336 -2.25 15.00 -4.73
N ILE A 337 -1.70 14.73 -5.90
CA ILE A 337 -2.49 14.54 -7.13
C ILE A 337 -2.38 13.08 -7.54
N SER A 338 -3.52 12.40 -7.63
CA SER A 338 -3.59 10.99 -7.94
C SER A 338 -4.72 10.65 -8.91
N PHE A 339 -4.62 9.49 -9.55
CA PHE A 339 -5.63 8.98 -10.49
C PHE A 339 -6.32 7.74 -9.94
N GLY A 340 -7.62 7.63 -10.19
CA GLY A 340 -8.43 6.46 -9.86
C GLY A 340 -9.10 6.51 -8.48
N TYR A 341 -9.66 5.37 -8.05
CA TYR A 341 -10.38 5.25 -6.78
C TYR A 341 -9.43 4.74 -5.68
N ASP A 342 -9.58 5.23 -4.45
CA ASP A 342 -8.81 4.71 -3.31
C ASP A 342 -9.38 3.38 -2.82
N TRP A 343 -10.67 3.37 -2.55
CA TRP A 343 -11.39 2.27 -1.93
C TRP A 343 -12.89 2.51 -1.96
#